data_0d40ba62440fe980fe923882e74f0a9c
#
_entry.id   0d40ba62440fe980fe923882e74f0a9c
#
_cell.length_a   1.000
_cell.length_b   1.000
_cell.length_c   1.000
_cell.angle_alpha   90.00
_cell.angle_beta   90.00
_cell.angle_gamma   90.00
#
_symmetry.space_group_name_H-M   'P 1'
#
loop_
_entity.id
_entity.type
_entity.pdbx_description
1 polymer ?
#
loop_
_entity_poly.entity_id
_entity_poly.type
_entity_poly.pdbx_seq_one_letter_code
_entity_poly.pdbx_strand_id
1 'polypeptide(L)'
;MLYETIIPATGHSFTKRNFIFKYFPTQWHYHKEFELTLITNGWGKRFVGDGVDDFKVGDIVLFGENLPHFHMCDKTYYENNDLYCSSEVIQFTRDIFPADMNKMPEFSRISSLLQTSRQGILFQNKRITDEVTEIFPLLESLPGISMLIKLY
;
A
#
# COMPACT_ATOMS: atom_id res chain seq x y z
N MET A 1 -9.40 -10.37 -14.11
CA MET A 1 -9.17 -9.94 -12.73
C MET A 1 -8.56 -11.11 -11.96
N LEU A 2 -7.43 -10.91 -11.30
CA LEU A 2 -6.69 -11.94 -10.57
C LEU A 2 -6.93 -11.77 -9.07
N TYR A 3 -7.21 -12.88 -8.36
CA TYR A 3 -7.11 -12.90 -6.89
C TYR A 3 -5.66 -13.20 -6.50
N GLU A 4 -5.03 -12.31 -5.76
CA GLU A 4 -3.69 -12.52 -5.24
C GLU A 4 -3.74 -13.06 -3.81
N THR A 5 -2.97 -14.11 -3.54
CA THR A 5 -2.82 -14.65 -2.20
C THR A 5 -1.57 -14.08 -1.55
N ILE A 6 -1.77 -13.34 -0.47
CA ILE A 6 -0.67 -12.75 0.31
C ILE A 6 -0.36 -13.66 1.49
N ILE A 7 0.89 -14.09 1.60
CA ILE A 7 1.34 -14.97 2.69
C ILE A 7 2.43 -14.21 3.47
N PRO A 8 2.16 -13.79 4.71
CA PRO A 8 3.18 -13.22 5.59
C PRO A 8 4.30 -14.21 5.87
N ALA A 9 5.51 -13.71 6.07
CA ALA A 9 6.62 -14.55 6.54
C ALA A 9 6.31 -15.14 7.92
N THR A 10 6.91 -16.31 8.23
CA THR A 10 6.72 -16.97 9.53
C THR A 10 7.04 -16.01 10.68
N GLY A 11 6.12 -15.89 11.62
CA GLY A 11 6.25 -14.99 12.77
C GLY A 11 5.86 -13.53 12.51
N HIS A 12 5.29 -13.23 11.33
CA HIS A 12 4.78 -11.90 10.99
C HIS A 12 3.28 -11.94 10.73
N SER A 13 2.57 -10.91 11.15
CA SER A 13 1.13 -10.74 10.94
C SER A 13 0.80 -9.84 9.74
N PHE A 14 1.81 -9.31 9.06
CA PHE A 14 1.71 -8.49 7.85
C PHE A 14 2.91 -8.73 6.95
N THR A 15 2.86 -8.26 5.71
CA THR A 15 3.98 -8.30 4.77
C THR A 15 4.53 -6.90 4.54
N LYS A 16 5.85 -6.80 4.35
CA LYS A 16 6.49 -5.66 3.69
C LYS A 16 7.23 -6.17 2.47
N ARG A 17 7.03 -5.52 1.33
CA ARG A 17 7.64 -5.88 0.05
C ARG A 17 8.18 -4.65 -0.65
N ASN A 18 9.31 -4.81 -1.31
CA ASN A 18 9.88 -3.82 -2.21
C ASN A 18 9.79 -4.35 -3.63
N PHE A 19 9.17 -3.57 -4.51
CA PHE A 19 9.01 -3.90 -5.91
C PHE A 19 9.87 -2.98 -6.76
N ILE A 20 10.67 -3.56 -7.65
CA ILE A 20 11.45 -2.85 -8.66
C ILE A 20 11.21 -3.56 -9.99
N PHE A 21 10.64 -2.84 -10.94
CA PHE A 21 10.31 -3.36 -12.26
C PHE A 21 10.73 -2.38 -13.35
N LYS A 22 10.94 -2.87 -14.57
CA LYS A 22 11.04 -1.97 -15.73
C LYS A 22 9.79 -1.11 -15.87
N TYR A 23 8.62 -1.71 -15.67
CA TYR A 23 7.30 -1.07 -15.54
C TYR A 23 6.40 -1.95 -14.68
N PHE A 24 5.45 -1.37 -13.96
CA PHE A 24 4.54 -2.16 -13.13
C PHE A 24 3.70 -3.11 -13.97
N PRO A 25 3.44 -4.34 -13.49
CA PRO A 25 2.52 -5.27 -14.16
C PRO A 25 1.12 -4.65 -14.28
N THR A 26 0.59 -4.56 -15.49
CA THR A 26 -0.72 -3.95 -15.78
C THR A 26 -1.85 -4.97 -15.63
N GLN A 27 -1.91 -5.66 -14.50
CA GLN A 27 -2.90 -6.69 -14.26
C GLN A 27 -3.83 -6.30 -13.14
N TRP A 28 -5.14 -6.19 -13.43
CA TRP A 28 -6.16 -6.06 -12.41
C TRP A 28 -6.09 -7.20 -11.41
N HIS A 29 -5.84 -6.86 -10.14
CA HIS A 29 -5.80 -7.81 -9.06
C HIS A 29 -6.53 -7.25 -7.83
N TYR A 30 -6.85 -8.15 -6.91
CA TYR A 30 -7.42 -7.85 -5.61
C TYR A 30 -7.01 -8.94 -4.61
N HIS A 31 -7.00 -8.59 -3.35
CA HIS A 31 -6.67 -9.47 -2.23
C HIS A 31 -7.46 -9.05 -0.98
N LYS A 32 -7.50 -9.93 0.02
CA LYS A 32 -8.28 -9.69 1.25
C LYS A 32 -7.61 -8.69 2.21
N GLU A 33 -6.33 -8.40 2.02
CA GLU A 33 -5.55 -7.51 2.85
C GLU A 33 -5.85 -6.04 2.51
N PHE A 34 -5.67 -5.16 3.47
CA PHE A 34 -5.38 -3.75 3.21
C PHE A 34 -3.98 -3.64 2.64
N GLU A 35 -3.78 -2.70 1.75
CA GLU A 35 -2.48 -2.42 1.16
C GLU A 35 -2.14 -0.94 1.27
N LEU A 36 -1.01 -0.63 1.92
CA LEU A 36 -0.42 0.69 1.94
C LEU A 36 0.78 0.70 1.00
N THR A 37 0.67 1.45 -0.10
CA THR A 37 1.69 1.55 -1.15
C THR A 37 2.31 2.93 -1.17
N LEU A 38 3.64 2.99 -1.10
CA LEU A 38 4.46 4.17 -1.36
C LEU A 38 5.14 4.02 -2.72
N ILE A 39 4.94 4.97 -3.63
CA ILE A 39 5.67 5.03 -4.91
C ILE A 39 7.04 5.67 -4.67
N THR A 40 8.09 4.89 -4.81
CA THR A 40 9.48 5.35 -4.62
C THR A 40 10.15 5.79 -5.92
N ASN A 41 9.70 5.26 -7.08
CA ASN A 41 10.13 5.73 -8.40
C ASN A 41 9.07 5.43 -9.45
N GLY A 42 8.83 6.37 -10.38
CA GLY A 42 7.95 6.18 -11.51
C GLY A 42 6.73 7.12 -11.53
N TRP A 43 6.05 7.11 -12.68
CA TRP A 43 4.80 7.84 -12.91
C TRP A 43 3.94 7.12 -13.95
N GLY A 44 2.66 7.45 -13.96
CA GLY A 44 1.69 6.86 -14.89
C GLY A 44 0.26 7.00 -14.40
N LYS A 45 -0.57 6.00 -14.65
CA LYS A 45 -1.97 5.92 -14.24
C LYS A 45 -2.17 4.87 -13.16
N ARG A 46 -2.90 5.23 -12.12
CA ARG A 46 -3.40 4.33 -11.07
C ARG A 46 -4.87 4.07 -11.32
N PHE A 47 -5.25 2.81 -11.29
CA PHE A 47 -6.63 2.34 -11.45
C PHE A 47 -7.08 1.72 -10.14
N VAL A 48 -8.21 2.18 -9.60
CA VAL A 48 -8.76 1.75 -8.31
C VAL A 48 -10.28 1.65 -8.41
N GLY A 49 -10.83 0.44 -8.30
CA GLY A 49 -12.27 0.24 -8.52
C GLY A 49 -12.67 0.71 -9.91
N ASP A 50 -13.54 1.70 -9.99
CA ASP A 50 -13.98 2.36 -11.23
C ASP A 50 -13.26 3.71 -11.49
N GLY A 51 -12.34 4.08 -10.60
CA GLY A 51 -11.59 5.34 -10.69
C GLY A 51 -10.25 5.19 -11.42
N VAL A 52 -9.83 6.28 -12.06
CA VAL A 52 -8.51 6.42 -12.70
C VAL A 52 -7.91 7.77 -12.32
N ASP A 53 -6.66 7.76 -11.88
CA ASP A 53 -5.92 8.97 -11.50
C ASP A 53 -4.46 8.84 -11.91
N ASP A 54 -3.72 9.94 -11.88
CA ASP A 54 -2.26 9.91 -12.07
C ASP A 54 -1.56 9.39 -10.81
N PHE A 55 -0.42 8.73 -10.98
CA PHE A 55 0.51 8.47 -9.88
C PHE A 55 1.90 9.03 -10.17
N LYS A 56 2.62 9.35 -9.12
CA LYS A 56 3.99 9.87 -9.16
C LYS A 56 4.78 9.47 -7.91
N VAL A 57 6.07 9.71 -7.96
CA VAL A 57 6.97 9.53 -6.81
C VAL A 57 6.46 10.30 -5.59
N GLY A 58 6.47 9.65 -4.44
CA GLY A 58 6.00 10.19 -3.17
C GLY A 58 4.51 10.00 -2.92
N ASP A 59 3.74 9.47 -3.88
CA ASP A 59 2.34 9.12 -3.64
C ASP A 59 2.25 7.96 -2.64
N ILE A 60 1.38 8.12 -1.66
CA ILE A 60 1.02 7.09 -0.68
C ILE A 60 -0.47 6.81 -0.81
N VAL A 61 -0.81 5.56 -1.04
CA VAL A 61 -2.20 5.11 -1.21
C VAL A 61 -2.50 3.96 -0.27
N LEU A 62 -3.67 4.02 0.38
CA LEU A 62 -4.24 2.90 1.12
C LEU A 62 -5.38 2.28 0.31
N PHE A 63 -5.21 1.05 -0.13
CA PHE A 63 -6.25 0.23 -0.73
C PHE A 63 -6.94 -0.61 0.35
N GLY A 64 -8.27 -0.65 0.30
CA GLY A 64 -9.07 -1.45 1.21
C GLY A 64 -9.14 -2.93 0.82
N GLU A 65 -9.70 -3.73 1.74
CA GLU A 65 -9.93 -5.16 1.52
C GLU A 65 -10.72 -5.41 0.23
N ASN A 66 -10.24 -6.33 -0.59
CA ASN A 66 -10.88 -6.76 -1.86
C ASN A 66 -11.11 -5.65 -2.88
N LEU A 67 -10.43 -4.51 -2.76
CA LEU A 67 -10.53 -3.41 -3.72
C LEU A 67 -9.68 -3.72 -4.96
N PRO A 68 -10.28 -3.87 -6.16
CA PRO A 68 -9.51 -4.08 -7.37
C PRO A 68 -8.64 -2.87 -7.70
N HIS A 69 -7.37 -3.11 -7.99
CA HIS A 69 -6.43 -2.04 -8.33
C HIS A 69 -5.27 -2.53 -9.21
N PHE A 70 -4.59 -1.59 -9.86
CA PHE A 70 -3.27 -1.76 -10.47
C PHE A 70 -2.68 -0.40 -10.86
N HIS A 71 -1.37 -0.40 -11.13
CA HIS A 71 -0.65 0.75 -11.67
C HIS A 71 -0.18 0.45 -13.10
N MET A 72 -0.29 1.44 -13.98
CA MET A 72 0.21 1.39 -15.34
C MET A 72 1.21 2.53 -15.55
N CYS A 73 2.49 2.19 -15.72
CA CYS A 73 3.52 3.18 -16.00
C CYS A 73 3.24 3.91 -17.32
N ASP A 74 3.70 5.14 -17.44
CA ASP A 74 3.61 5.92 -18.69
C ASP A 74 4.25 5.15 -19.87
N LYS A 75 3.78 5.42 -21.07
CA LYS A 75 4.27 4.78 -22.30
C LYS A 75 5.78 4.87 -22.50
N THR A 76 6.42 5.94 -22.01
CA THR A 76 7.86 6.13 -22.07
C THR A 76 8.67 5.01 -21.43
N TYR A 77 8.11 4.28 -20.44
CA TYR A 77 8.75 3.12 -19.81
C TYR A 77 8.89 1.91 -20.74
N TYR A 78 8.04 1.80 -21.73
CA TYR A 78 8.09 0.70 -22.70
C TYR A 78 9.11 0.98 -23.83
N GLU A 79 9.40 2.25 -24.07
CA GLU A 79 10.29 2.73 -25.14
C GLU A 79 11.72 2.98 -24.63
N ASN A 80 11.89 3.33 -23.35
CA ASN A 80 13.18 3.66 -22.74
C ASN A 80 13.62 2.58 -21.75
N ASN A 81 14.77 1.96 -22.01
CA ASN A 81 15.32 0.87 -21.17
C ASN A 81 16.00 1.35 -19.89
N ASP A 82 16.30 2.64 -19.76
CA ASP A 82 16.95 3.23 -18.59
C ASP A 82 15.94 3.60 -17.49
N LEU A 83 14.64 3.59 -17.81
CA LEU A 83 13.58 3.85 -16.85
C LEU A 83 13.18 2.58 -16.10
N TYR A 84 12.84 2.75 -14.82
CA TYR A 84 12.27 1.72 -13.96
C TYR A 84 11.25 2.32 -13.02
N CYS A 85 10.33 1.49 -12.52
CA CYS A 85 9.37 1.86 -11.49
C CYS A 85 9.70 1.11 -10.20
N SER A 86 9.43 1.73 -9.05
CA SER A 86 9.55 1.05 -7.77
C SER A 86 8.50 1.52 -6.77
N SER A 87 8.13 0.61 -5.88
CA SER A 87 7.23 0.87 -4.76
C SER A 87 7.61 0.05 -3.54
N GLU A 88 7.28 0.58 -2.38
CA GLU A 88 7.28 -0.14 -1.13
C GLU A 88 5.84 -0.39 -0.71
N VAL A 89 5.54 -1.60 -0.29
CA VAL A 89 4.17 -2.07 -0.03
C VAL A 89 4.10 -2.77 1.32
N ILE A 90 3.11 -2.39 2.13
CA ILE A 90 2.72 -3.08 3.35
C ILE A 90 1.32 -3.64 3.17
N GLN A 91 1.15 -4.95 3.40
CA GLN A 91 -0.14 -5.62 3.33
C GLN A 91 -0.46 -6.27 4.68
N PHE A 92 -1.67 -6.04 5.18
CA PHE A 92 -2.14 -6.53 6.48
C PHE A 92 -3.64 -6.80 6.49
N THR A 93 -4.08 -7.67 7.38
CA THR A 93 -5.51 -7.92 7.64
C THR A 93 -5.98 -7.18 8.90
N ARG A 94 -7.30 -7.14 9.11
CA ARG A 94 -7.87 -6.59 10.35
C ARG A 94 -7.37 -7.29 11.61
N ASP A 95 -6.89 -8.50 11.49
CA ASP A 95 -6.47 -9.32 12.62
C ASP A 95 -5.23 -8.78 13.36
N ILE A 96 -4.53 -7.81 12.75
CA ILE A 96 -3.45 -7.11 13.46
C ILE A 96 -3.99 -6.17 14.57
N PHE A 97 -5.26 -5.80 14.52
CA PHE A 97 -5.93 -4.95 15.51
C PHE A 97 -6.74 -5.78 16.49
N PRO A 98 -7.07 -5.24 17.70
CA PRO A 98 -7.97 -5.90 18.62
C PRO A 98 -9.33 -6.21 17.98
N ALA A 99 -9.91 -7.39 18.25
CA ALA A 99 -11.18 -7.83 17.66
C ALA A 99 -12.35 -6.86 17.92
N ASP A 100 -12.31 -6.14 19.02
CA ASP A 100 -13.31 -5.16 19.45
C ASP A 100 -12.88 -3.71 19.23
N MET A 101 -11.86 -3.46 18.39
CA MET A 101 -11.33 -2.12 18.07
C MET A 101 -12.43 -1.10 17.72
N ASN A 102 -13.51 -1.54 17.09
CA ASN A 102 -14.64 -0.66 16.72
C ASN A 102 -15.42 -0.11 17.94
N LYS A 103 -15.23 -0.69 19.13
CA LYS A 103 -15.85 -0.26 20.39
C LYS A 103 -14.89 0.58 21.23
N MET A 104 -13.63 0.67 20.83
CA MET A 104 -12.58 1.38 21.55
C MET A 104 -12.39 2.78 20.97
N PRO A 105 -12.63 3.85 21.72
CA PRO A 105 -12.50 5.24 21.25
C PRO A 105 -11.12 5.54 20.67
N GLU A 106 -10.06 4.92 21.21
CA GLU A 106 -8.67 5.07 20.79
C GLU A 106 -8.44 4.63 19.33
N PHE A 107 -9.21 3.65 18.85
CA PHE A 107 -9.15 3.13 17.48
C PHE A 107 -10.17 3.76 16.52
N SER A 108 -10.99 4.72 16.97
CA SER A 108 -12.07 5.28 16.15
C SER A 108 -11.57 5.87 14.82
N ARG A 109 -10.42 6.55 14.83
CA ARG A 109 -9.81 7.15 13.63
C ARG A 109 -9.29 6.06 12.68
N ILE A 110 -8.64 5.03 13.21
CA ILE A 110 -8.13 3.89 12.41
C ILE A 110 -9.31 3.15 11.81
N SER A 111 -10.36 2.88 12.59
CA SER A 111 -11.57 2.22 12.10
C SER A 111 -12.22 2.98 10.94
N SER A 112 -12.35 4.31 11.07
CA SER A 112 -12.88 5.17 10.00
C SER A 112 -11.98 5.18 8.75
N LEU A 113 -10.66 5.22 8.94
CA LEU A 113 -9.68 5.16 7.84
C LEU A 113 -9.81 3.85 7.06
N LEU A 114 -9.84 2.71 7.76
CA LEU A 114 -9.99 1.39 7.15
C LEU A 114 -11.35 1.24 6.44
N GLN A 115 -12.40 1.85 6.95
CA GLN A 115 -13.71 1.85 6.27
C GLN A 115 -13.68 2.69 5.00
N THR A 116 -13.09 3.88 5.04
CA THR A 116 -12.98 4.79 3.88
C THR A 116 -12.06 4.20 2.80
N SER A 117 -11.04 3.43 3.17
CA SER A 117 -10.09 2.81 2.23
C SER A 117 -10.72 1.84 1.22
N ARG A 118 -11.98 1.44 1.42
CA ARG A 118 -12.75 0.65 0.43
C ARG A 118 -12.90 1.33 -0.92
N GLN A 119 -12.69 2.65 -1.00
CA GLN A 119 -12.68 3.43 -2.23
C GLN A 119 -11.28 3.82 -2.66
N GLY A 120 -10.24 3.39 -1.92
CA GLY A 120 -8.89 3.88 -2.05
C GLY A 120 -8.71 5.27 -1.44
N ILE A 121 -7.61 5.48 -0.74
CA ILE A 121 -7.28 6.79 -0.13
C ILE A 121 -5.90 7.20 -0.62
N LEU A 122 -5.82 8.32 -1.36
CA LEU A 122 -4.57 8.99 -1.65
C LEU A 122 -4.27 10.02 -0.53
N PHE A 123 -3.14 9.85 0.14
CA PHE A 123 -2.69 10.79 1.16
C PHE A 123 -2.02 12.00 0.50
N GLN A 124 -2.64 13.19 0.65
CA GLN A 124 -2.13 14.43 0.06
C GLN A 124 -1.50 15.38 1.10
N ASN A 125 -1.57 15.04 2.39
CA ASN A 125 -0.97 15.84 3.44
C ASN A 125 0.53 15.60 3.51
N LYS A 126 1.32 16.62 3.19
CA LYS A 126 2.78 16.53 3.11
C LYS A 126 3.41 16.00 4.40
N ARG A 127 2.94 16.41 5.57
CA ARG A 127 3.46 15.94 6.85
C ARG A 127 3.27 14.41 6.99
N ILE A 128 2.07 13.91 6.65
CA ILE A 128 1.78 12.46 6.71
C ILE A 128 2.66 11.70 5.72
N THR A 129 2.79 12.20 4.50
CA THR A 129 3.62 11.53 3.47
C THR A 129 5.09 11.52 3.86
N ASP A 130 5.62 12.59 4.43
CA ASP A 130 7.00 12.65 4.92
C ASP A 130 7.21 11.64 6.07
N GLU A 131 6.34 11.63 7.08
CA GLU A 131 6.41 10.70 8.22
C GLU A 131 6.34 9.23 7.76
N VAL A 132 5.44 8.90 6.84
CA VAL A 132 5.31 7.53 6.30
C VAL A 132 6.54 7.15 5.50
N THR A 133 7.06 8.05 4.64
CA THR A 133 8.28 7.81 3.84
C THR A 133 9.49 7.52 4.72
N GLU A 134 9.61 8.17 5.87
CA GLU A 134 10.69 7.92 6.83
C GLU A 134 10.53 6.58 7.56
N ILE A 135 9.29 6.15 7.83
CA ILE A 135 9.02 4.92 8.58
C ILE A 135 9.19 3.66 7.71
N PHE A 136 8.82 3.70 6.44
CA PHE A 136 8.83 2.51 5.57
C PHE A 136 10.18 1.75 5.56
N PRO A 137 11.35 2.41 5.35
CA PRO A 137 12.63 1.72 5.38
C PRO A 137 12.97 1.12 6.75
N LEU A 138 12.52 1.76 7.83
CA LEU A 138 12.80 1.32 9.19
C LEU A 138 12.09 0.01 9.54
N LEU A 139 10.95 -0.27 8.91
CA LEU A 139 10.19 -1.49 9.17
C LEU A 139 10.96 -2.77 8.80
N GLU A 140 11.90 -2.72 7.87
CA GLU A 140 12.73 -3.89 7.51
C GLU A 140 13.73 -4.28 8.59
N SER A 141 14.21 -3.31 9.36
CA SER A 141 15.26 -3.51 10.37
C SER A 141 14.71 -3.87 11.75
N LEU A 142 13.39 -3.86 11.95
CA LEU A 142 12.78 -4.06 13.26
C LEU A 142 12.33 -5.51 13.48
N PRO A 143 12.50 -6.07 14.69
CA PRO A 143 11.83 -7.31 15.07
C PRO A 143 10.30 -7.18 14.96
N GLY A 144 9.58 -8.26 14.64
CA GLY A 144 8.16 -8.26 14.30
C GLY A 144 7.25 -7.42 15.20
N ILE A 145 7.40 -7.49 16.53
CA ILE A 145 6.56 -6.70 17.45
C ILE A 145 6.87 -5.20 17.39
N SER A 146 8.13 -4.81 17.20
CA SER A 146 8.52 -3.39 17.06
C SER A 146 8.04 -2.81 15.74
N MET A 147 7.97 -3.61 14.67
CA MET A 147 7.34 -3.23 13.41
C MET A 147 5.85 -2.97 13.60
N LEU A 148 5.14 -3.85 14.33
CA LEU A 148 3.72 -3.70 14.58
C LEU A 148 3.40 -2.42 15.36
N ILE A 149 4.19 -2.12 16.41
CA ILE A 149 4.02 -0.89 17.21
C ILE A 149 4.18 0.38 16.35
N LYS A 150 5.03 0.38 15.33
CA LYS A 150 5.19 1.52 14.42
C LYS A 150 4.09 1.66 13.37
N LEU A 151 3.34 0.60 13.11
CA LEU A 151 2.18 0.64 12.22
C LEU A 151 0.94 1.28 12.89
N TYR A 152 0.86 1.28 14.22
CA TYR A 152 -0.17 1.99 14.97
C TYR A 152 0.13 3.48 15.12
#